data_c00692c9071dcdea22f2a59e8f330129
#
_entry.id   c00692c9071dcdea22f2a59e8f330129
#
_cell.length_a   1.000
_cell.length_b   1.000
_cell.length_c   1.000
_cell.angle_alpha   90.00
_cell.angle_beta   90.00
_cell.angle_gamma   90.00
#
_symmetry.space_group_name_H-M   'P 1'
#
loop_
_entity.id
_entity.type
_entity.pdbx_description
1 polymer ?
#
loop_
_entity_poly.entity_id
_entity_poly.type
_entity_poly.pdbx_seq_one_letter_code
_entity_poly.pdbx_strand_id
1 'polypeptide(L)'
;MLFFTNDYGEGMHPIVLKALTATNMEQLPGYGTDRYCREAADKIRAAAKCPKGEVYFLAGGTQTNQIVIDTMLQPYEAVIAADTGHISVHEAGAIEYSGHKVITLPGHEGKLKTADLARYLREFGADASSDHMPQPGLVYISQPTEYGTVYTKAELEALRYTCNAYGIRLFVDGARLGYGLMCDEADMDLADVARLADAFYIGGTKAGAICGEAVVFPQGNAPKHFLTSVKQHGGLLAKGRLLGVQFSALFTDNLYFQICRHAVEMAAQIKEDLLDKGYRLYVDSPTNQIFVVWPDSALGELARVVSYSYWEKYDKKNTVIRLATSWATNQKAVDQLKKIL
;
A
#
# COMPACT_ATOMS: atom_id res chain seq x y z
N MET A 1 -26.42 10.43 2.71
CA MET A 1 -25.43 9.55 3.38
C MET A 1 -24.04 9.98 2.96
N LEU A 2 -23.15 10.23 3.90
CA LEU A 2 -21.75 10.55 3.65
C LEU A 2 -20.93 9.25 3.58
N PHE A 3 -20.02 9.12 2.60
CA PHE A 3 -19.25 7.92 2.39
C PHE A 3 -17.80 8.12 2.86
N PHE A 4 -17.44 7.43 3.94
CA PHE A 4 -16.08 7.39 4.50
C PHE A 4 -15.63 5.95 4.78
N THR A 5 -16.24 4.96 4.10
CA THR A 5 -15.94 3.53 4.31
C THR A 5 -14.53 3.17 3.83
N ASN A 6 -14.14 3.66 2.65
CA ASN A 6 -12.88 3.31 2.00
C ASN A 6 -12.40 4.42 1.06
N ASP A 7 -11.20 4.28 0.55
CA ASP A 7 -10.52 5.20 -0.37
C ASP A 7 -10.51 4.73 -1.84
N TYR A 8 -11.43 3.83 -2.19
CA TYR A 8 -11.58 3.27 -3.55
C TYR A 8 -13.07 3.13 -3.97
N GLY A 9 -13.93 3.96 -3.42
CA GLY A 9 -15.37 3.93 -3.70
C GLY A 9 -15.76 4.62 -5.00
N GLU A 10 -15.00 5.62 -5.43
CA GLU A 10 -15.21 6.35 -6.67
C GLU A 10 -14.50 5.66 -7.84
N GLY A 11 -14.80 6.12 -9.05
CA GLY A 11 -14.12 5.68 -10.26
C GLY A 11 -12.68 6.21 -10.34
N MET A 12 -12.30 6.79 -11.47
CA MET A 12 -10.97 7.36 -11.63
C MET A 12 -11.00 8.90 -11.61
N HIS A 13 -9.85 9.50 -11.29
CA HIS A 13 -9.69 10.94 -11.34
C HIS A 13 -10.01 11.49 -12.75
N PRO A 14 -10.70 12.65 -12.88
CA PRO A 14 -11.14 13.19 -14.19
C PRO A 14 -10.02 13.35 -15.22
N ILE A 15 -8.80 13.71 -14.81
CA ILE A 15 -7.63 13.81 -15.70
C ILE A 15 -7.25 12.42 -16.25
N VAL A 16 -7.31 11.38 -15.42
CA VAL A 16 -7.04 9.99 -15.82
C VAL A 16 -8.10 9.51 -16.80
N LEU A 17 -9.37 9.76 -16.51
CA LEU A 17 -10.48 9.43 -17.41
C LEU A 17 -10.33 10.11 -18.77
N LYS A 18 -9.99 11.41 -18.79
CA LYS A 18 -9.74 12.17 -20.02
C LYS A 18 -8.60 11.55 -20.82
N ALA A 19 -7.51 11.15 -20.19
CA ALA A 19 -6.37 10.51 -20.87
C ALA A 19 -6.77 9.17 -21.49
N LEU A 20 -7.51 8.32 -20.78
CA LEU A 20 -8.02 7.05 -21.31
C LEU A 20 -8.96 7.26 -22.49
N THR A 21 -9.89 8.22 -22.39
CA THR A 21 -10.83 8.55 -23.46
C THR A 21 -10.11 9.06 -24.71
N ALA A 22 -9.12 9.95 -24.53
CA ALA A 22 -8.36 10.53 -25.64
C ALA A 22 -7.56 9.47 -26.44
N THR A 23 -7.14 8.40 -25.77
CA THR A 23 -6.32 7.35 -26.39
C THR A 23 -7.13 6.12 -26.84
N ASN A 24 -8.46 6.11 -26.61
CA ASN A 24 -9.28 4.91 -26.75
C ASN A 24 -9.23 4.24 -28.13
N MET A 25 -9.17 5.02 -29.20
CA MET A 25 -9.18 4.49 -30.57
C MET A 25 -7.79 4.21 -31.16
N GLU A 26 -6.73 4.43 -30.39
CA GLU A 26 -5.38 4.16 -30.85
C GLU A 26 -5.11 2.65 -30.95
N GLN A 27 -4.49 2.22 -32.05
CA GLN A 27 -3.98 0.86 -32.20
C GLN A 27 -2.55 0.79 -31.67
N LEU A 28 -2.35 0.01 -30.62
CA LEU A 28 -1.09 -0.08 -29.88
C LEU A 28 -0.68 -1.55 -29.65
N PRO A 29 0.62 -1.84 -29.52
CA PRO A 29 1.09 -3.13 -29.04
C PRO A 29 0.44 -3.51 -27.71
N GLY A 30 0.18 -4.81 -27.50
CA GLY A 30 -0.43 -5.32 -26.27
C GLY A 30 0.58 -5.60 -25.15
N TYR A 31 0.05 -6.11 -24.05
CA TYR A 31 0.80 -6.69 -22.94
C TYR A 31 1.82 -5.73 -22.28
N GLY A 32 1.50 -4.43 -22.24
CA GLY A 32 2.34 -3.42 -21.58
C GLY A 32 3.58 -2.99 -22.38
N THR A 33 3.70 -3.41 -23.67
CA THR A 33 4.83 -3.03 -24.51
C THR A 33 4.60 -1.73 -25.30
N ASP A 34 3.46 -1.08 -25.07
CA ASP A 34 3.05 0.16 -25.72
C ASP A 34 3.83 1.39 -25.19
N ARG A 35 3.64 2.52 -25.91
CA ARG A 35 4.34 3.77 -25.57
C ARG A 35 3.92 4.36 -24.22
N TYR A 36 2.65 4.20 -23.81
CA TYR A 36 2.15 4.76 -22.56
C TYR A 36 2.70 4.03 -21.34
N CYS A 37 2.83 2.70 -21.43
CA CYS A 37 3.50 1.93 -20.39
C CYS A 37 4.98 2.32 -20.27
N ARG A 38 5.69 2.55 -21.39
CA ARG A 38 7.07 3.04 -21.36
C ARG A 38 7.17 4.45 -20.76
N GLU A 39 6.32 5.37 -21.20
CA GLU A 39 6.27 6.74 -20.67
C GLU A 39 5.97 6.77 -19.16
N ALA A 40 5.00 5.99 -18.70
CA ALA A 40 4.68 5.86 -17.29
C ALA A 40 5.87 5.32 -16.48
N ALA A 41 6.54 4.28 -17.00
CA ALA A 41 7.72 3.72 -16.37
C ALA A 41 8.87 4.74 -16.30
N ASP A 42 9.09 5.54 -17.36
CA ASP A 42 10.12 6.61 -17.37
C ASP A 42 9.81 7.68 -16.32
N LYS A 43 8.56 8.13 -16.21
CA LYS A 43 8.12 9.11 -15.21
C LYS A 43 8.30 8.58 -13.78
N ILE A 44 7.95 7.32 -13.54
CA ILE A 44 8.14 6.68 -12.24
C ILE A 44 9.62 6.57 -11.90
N ARG A 45 10.48 6.11 -12.83
CA ARG A 45 11.93 6.06 -12.63
C ARG A 45 12.52 7.42 -12.31
N ALA A 46 12.05 8.47 -13.00
CA ALA A 46 12.48 9.84 -12.72
C ALA A 46 12.06 10.31 -11.32
N ALA A 47 10.79 10.10 -10.94
CA ALA A 47 10.27 10.47 -9.63
C ALA A 47 10.97 9.71 -8.48
N ALA A 48 11.23 8.42 -8.67
CA ALA A 48 11.93 7.57 -7.70
C ALA A 48 13.46 7.68 -7.77
N LYS A 49 14.02 8.49 -8.67
CA LYS A 49 15.46 8.64 -8.91
C LYS A 49 16.20 7.30 -9.10
N CYS A 50 15.55 6.32 -9.72
CA CYS A 50 16.09 4.98 -9.98
C CYS A 50 16.21 4.71 -11.49
N PRO A 51 17.16 5.30 -12.21
CA PRO A 51 17.24 5.23 -13.67
C PRO A 51 17.45 3.82 -14.22
N LYS A 52 17.94 2.89 -13.42
CA LYS A 52 18.09 1.47 -13.77
C LYS A 52 16.86 0.63 -13.39
N GLY A 53 15.88 1.23 -12.73
CA GLY A 53 14.71 0.52 -12.22
C GLY A 53 13.87 -0.11 -13.33
N GLU A 54 13.39 -1.31 -13.06
CA GLU A 54 12.39 -1.98 -13.89
C GLU A 54 11.00 -1.73 -13.29
N VAL A 55 10.06 -1.35 -14.16
CA VAL A 55 8.69 -1.01 -13.74
C VAL A 55 7.70 -1.88 -14.49
N TYR A 56 6.81 -2.52 -13.73
CA TYR A 56 5.75 -3.39 -14.25
C TYR A 56 4.39 -2.94 -13.71
N PHE A 57 3.35 -3.06 -14.52
CA PHE A 57 2.00 -2.66 -14.12
C PHE A 57 1.11 -3.89 -13.94
N LEU A 58 0.50 -4.01 -12.76
CA LEU A 58 -0.42 -5.09 -12.37
C LEU A 58 -1.79 -4.51 -12.01
N ALA A 59 -2.83 -5.33 -11.97
CA ALA A 59 -4.21 -4.84 -11.89
C ALA A 59 -4.69 -4.52 -10.46
N GLY A 60 -4.08 -5.10 -9.44
CA GLY A 60 -4.51 -4.92 -8.05
C GLY A 60 -3.49 -5.38 -7.02
N GLY A 61 -3.62 -4.90 -5.78
CA GLY A 61 -2.64 -5.09 -4.69
C GLY A 61 -2.41 -6.56 -4.32
N THR A 62 -3.46 -7.33 -4.07
CA THR A 62 -3.35 -8.76 -3.72
C THR A 62 -2.63 -9.55 -4.81
N GLN A 63 -2.97 -9.32 -6.08
CA GLN A 63 -2.27 -9.94 -7.21
C GLN A 63 -0.79 -9.52 -7.25
N THR A 64 -0.52 -8.26 -6.96
CA THR A 64 0.84 -7.71 -6.90
C THR A 64 1.65 -8.39 -5.80
N ASN A 65 1.12 -8.46 -4.58
CA ASN A 65 1.78 -9.11 -3.45
C ASN A 65 2.06 -10.58 -3.74
N GLN A 66 1.07 -11.31 -4.25
CA GLN A 66 1.22 -12.71 -4.63
C GLN A 66 2.35 -12.91 -5.65
N ILE A 67 2.35 -12.16 -6.76
CA ILE A 67 3.33 -12.32 -7.84
C ILE A 67 4.74 -11.91 -7.39
N VAL A 68 4.87 -10.78 -6.70
CA VAL A 68 6.18 -10.29 -6.24
C VAL A 68 6.78 -11.25 -5.22
N ILE A 69 6.01 -11.69 -4.24
CA ILE A 69 6.49 -12.61 -3.19
C ILE A 69 6.85 -13.97 -3.81
N ASP A 70 5.98 -14.55 -4.63
CA ASP A 70 6.23 -15.85 -5.31
C ASP A 70 7.49 -15.81 -6.16
N THR A 71 7.73 -14.71 -6.89
CA THR A 71 8.90 -14.60 -7.77
C THR A 71 10.20 -14.25 -7.04
N MET A 72 10.11 -13.59 -5.88
CA MET A 72 11.27 -13.23 -5.08
C MET A 72 11.73 -14.34 -4.14
N LEU A 73 10.92 -15.36 -3.89
CA LEU A 73 11.23 -16.47 -2.99
C LEU A 73 11.58 -17.75 -3.75
N GLN A 74 12.40 -18.59 -3.12
CA GLN A 74 12.55 -19.99 -3.52
C GLN A 74 11.43 -20.83 -2.91
N PRO A 75 11.07 -21.99 -3.46
CA PRO A 75 9.95 -22.82 -2.96
C PRO A 75 10.02 -23.18 -1.47
N TYR A 76 11.20 -23.18 -0.88
CA TYR A 76 11.43 -23.48 0.55
C TYR A 76 11.49 -22.22 1.41
N GLU A 77 11.41 -21.02 0.80
CA GLU A 77 11.50 -19.74 1.52
C GLU A 77 10.11 -19.22 1.93
N ALA A 78 10.11 -18.42 2.99
CA ALA A 78 8.95 -17.78 3.57
C ALA A 78 9.12 -16.25 3.60
N VAL A 79 7.99 -15.55 3.63
CA VAL A 79 7.95 -14.10 3.84
C VAL A 79 7.64 -13.79 5.31
N ILE A 80 8.38 -12.84 5.90
CA ILE A 80 8.13 -12.31 7.25
C ILE A 80 7.28 -11.05 7.12
N ALA A 81 6.22 -10.93 7.91
CA ALA A 81 5.36 -9.75 7.99
C ALA A 81 4.92 -9.48 9.43
N ALA A 82 4.38 -8.28 9.70
CA ALA A 82 3.63 -8.05 10.92
C ALA A 82 2.37 -8.95 10.95
N ASP A 83 1.93 -9.38 12.13
CA ASP A 83 0.68 -10.14 12.30
C ASP A 83 -0.56 -9.38 11.82
N THR A 84 -0.47 -8.04 11.76
CA THR A 84 -1.47 -7.13 11.22
C THR A 84 -1.26 -6.79 9.74
N GLY A 85 -0.18 -7.28 9.12
CA GLY A 85 0.16 -7.00 7.71
C GLY A 85 -0.91 -7.49 6.74
N HIS A 86 -1.13 -6.78 5.65
CA HIS A 86 -2.21 -7.08 4.70
C HIS A 86 -2.18 -8.52 4.20
N ILE A 87 -1.01 -9.05 3.87
CA ILE A 87 -0.82 -10.44 3.43
C ILE A 87 -1.14 -11.47 4.51
N SER A 88 -1.08 -11.06 5.80
CA SER A 88 -1.37 -11.94 6.94
C SER A 88 -2.87 -12.07 7.20
N VAL A 89 -3.68 -11.00 6.95
CA VAL A 89 -5.06 -10.92 7.44
C VAL A 89 -6.12 -10.61 6.38
N HIS A 90 -5.76 -10.00 5.23
CA HIS A 90 -6.73 -9.45 4.28
C HIS A 90 -6.63 -9.97 2.85
N GLU A 91 -5.82 -11.00 2.59
CA GLU A 91 -5.61 -11.54 1.22
C GLU A 91 -6.07 -12.99 1.04
N ALA A 92 -6.93 -13.47 1.93
CA ALA A 92 -7.55 -14.79 1.83
C ALA A 92 -6.53 -15.95 1.64
N GLY A 93 -5.31 -15.82 2.19
CA GLY A 93 -4.26 -16.81 2.03
C GLY A 93 -3.63 -16.85 0.63
N ALA A 94 -3.59 -15.71 -0.08
CA ALA A 94 -3.05 -15.65 -1.44
C ALA A 94 -1.56 -16.03 -1.51
N ILE A 95 -0.79 -15.73 -0.47
CA ILE A 95 0.64 -16.07 -0.39
C ILE A 95 0.81 -17.57 -0.15
N GLU A 96 0.04 -18.13 0.77
CA GLU A 96 0.04 -19.58 1.02
C GLU A 96 -0.46 -20.36 -0.20
N TYR A 97 -1.42 -19.81 -0.95
CA TYR A 97 -1.90 -20.40 -2.21
C TYR A 97 -0.80 -20.48 -3.27
N SER A 98 0.15 -19.53 -3.30
CA SER A 98 1.33 -19.61 -4.19
C SER A 98 2.46 -20.48 -3.64
N GLY A 99 2.27 -21.13 -2.48
CA GLY A 99 3.19 -22.12 -1.93
C GLY A 99 4.16 -21.60 -0.88
N HIS A 100 4.03 -20.34 -0.45
CA HIS A 100 4.92 -19.71 0.53
C HIS A 100 4.22 -19.52 1.88
N LYS A 101 4.94 -19.77 2.96
CA LYS A 101 4.46 -19.47 4.31
C LYS A 101 4.61 -17.99 4.62
N VAL A 102 3.59 -17.41 5.24
CA VAL A 102 3.71 -16.12 5.94
C VAL A 102 4.12 -16.38 7.38
N ILE A 103 5.28 -15.88 7.77
CA ILE A 103 5.77 -15.89 9.17
C ILE A 103 5.38 -14.56 9.79
N THR A 104 4.51 -14.59 10.78
CA THR A 104 4.04 -13.38 11.43
C THR A 104 4.85 -13.06 12.68
N LEU A 105 5.25 -11.80 12.82
CA LEU A 105 5.85 -11.24 14.02
C LEU A 105 4.92 -10.16 14.61
N PRO A 106 5.03 -9.84 15.92
CA PRO A 106 4.16 -8.84 16.52
C PRO A 106 4.18 -7.49 15.81
N GLY A 107 3.00 -6.99 15.46
CA GLY A 107 2.79 -5.64 14.92
C GLY A 107 2.63 -4.63 16.06
N HIS A 108 3.37 -3.52 15.98
CA HIS A 108 3.28 -2.41 16.92
C HIS A 108 2.65 -1.22 16.22
N GLU A 109 1.37 -0.99 16.44
CA GLU A 109 0.57 -0.03 15.66
C GLU A 109 0.68 -0.30 14.14
N GLY A 110 0.68 -1.58 13.77
CA GLY A 110 0.84 -2.03 12.38
C GLY A 110 2.28 -2.18 11.89
N LYS A 111 3.28 -1.65 12.60
CA LYS A 111 4.69 -1.72 12.19
C LYS A 111 5.38 -2.98 12.69
N LEU A 112 6.19 -3.59 11.84
CA LEU A 112 7.19 -4.59 12.22
C LEU A 112 8.40 -3.87 12.81
N LYS A 113 8.71 -4.10 14.10
CA LYS A 113 9.91 -3.51 14.71
C LYS A 113 11.17 -4.27 14.31
N THR A 114 12.22 -3.53 13.99
CA THR A 114 13.54 -4.08 13.67
C THR A 114 14.09 -4.99 14.76
N ALA A 115 13.85 -4.66 16.04
CA ALA A 115 14.30 -5.47 17.17
C ALA A 115 13.64 -6.86 17.21
N ASP A 116 12.34 -6.95 16.87
CA ASP A 116 11.63 -8.23 16.81
C ASP A 116 12.09 -9.07 15.62
N LEU A 117 12.30 -8.43 14.45
CA LEU A 117 12.89 -9.08 13.29
C LEU A 117 14.29 -9.63 13.59
N ALA A 118 15.17 -8.80 14.15
CA ALA A 118 16.55 -9.21 14.46
C ALA A 118 16.60 -10.33 15.53
N ARG A 119 15.71 -10.28 16.52
CA ARG A 119 15.57 -11.36 17.51
C ARG A 119 15.15 -12.65 16.83
N TYR A 120 14.09 -12.64 16.03
CA TYR A 120 13.60 -13.82 15.32
C TYR A 120 14.68 -14.45 14.44
N LEU A 121 15.36 -13.64 13.60
CA LEU A 121 16.39 -14.15 12.69
C LEU A 121 17.60 -14.74 13.42
N ARG A 122 18.00 -14.14 14.56
CA ARG A 122 19.07 -14.67 15.40
C ARG A 122 18.68 -16.00 16.05
N GLU A 123 17.46 -16.09 16.59
CA GLU A 123 16.94 -17.32 17.21
C GLU A 123 16.78 -18.43 16.18
N PHE A 124 16.26 -18.10 15.01
CA PHE A 124 16.14 -19.02 13.87
C PHE A 124 17.51 -19.57 13.45
N GLY A 125 18.51 -18.70 13.29
CA GLY A 125 19.86 -19.13 12.90
C GLY A 125 20.61 -19.94 13.99
N ALA A 126 20.17 -19.85 15.25
CA ALA A 126 20.73 -20.63 16.37
C ALA A 126 20.02 -21.99 16.56
N ASP A 127 18.89 -22.22 15.91
CA ASP A 127 18.13 -23.45 16.04
C ASP A 127 18.77 -24.56 15.20
N ALA A 128 19.19 -25.64 15.85
CA ALA A 128 19.82 -26.79 15.19
C ALA A 128 18.88 -27.53 14.22
N SER A 129 17.58 -27.28 14.30
CA SER A 129 16.56 -27.85 13.41
C SER A 129 16.07 -26.86 12.33
N SER A 130 16.71 -25.71 12.18
CA SER A 130 16.31 -24.69 11.20
C SER A 130 16.24 -25.21 9.77
N ASP A 131 17.05 -26.22 9.39
CA ASP A 131 16.98 -26.86 8.08
C ASP A 131 15.65 -27.61 7.81
N HIS A 132 14.85 -27.86 8.84
CA HIS A 132 13.52 -28.46 8.75
C HIS A 132 12.39 -27.43 8.68
N MET A 133 12.72 -26.14 8.71
CA MET A 133 11.76 -25.02 8.75
C MET A 133 11.77 -24.25 7.43
N PRO A 134 10.65 -23.55 7.07
CA PRO A 134 10.67 -22.61 5.96
C PRO A 134 11.70 -21.50 6.21
N GLN A 135 12.60 -21.29 5.24
CA GLN A 135 13.71 -20.36 5.37
C GLN A 135 13.23 -18.91 5.22
N PRO A 136 13.58 -17.98 6.11
CA PRO A 136 13.27 -16.56 5.93
C PRO A 136 13.97 -15.98 4.69
N GLY A 137 13.22 -15.61 3.64
CA GLY A 137 13.79 -15.10 2.38
C GLY A 137 13.41 -13.66 2.04
N LEU A 138 12.32 -13.17 2.64
CA LEU A 138 11.77 -11.85 2.35
C LEU A 138 11.14 -11.24 3.59
N VAL A 139 11.31 -9.94 3.79
CA VAL A 139 10.53 -9.11 4.73
C VAL A 139 9.54 -8.28 3.93
N TYR A 140 8.28 -8.34 4.32
CA TYR A 140 7.20 -7.52 3.78
C TYR A 140 6.75 -6.50 4.82
N ILE A 141 6.61 -5.25 4.40
CA ILE A 141 5.98 -4.18 5.18
C ILE A 141 5.02 -3.38 4.30
N SER A 142 3.99 -2.81 4.90
CA SER A 142 3.12 -1.83 4.24
C SER A 142 3.53 -0.40 4.61
N GLN A 143 3.60 0.50 3.62
CA GLN A 143 3.89 1.92 3.81
C GLN A 143 2.84 2.79 3.11
N PRO A 144 1.95 3.47 3.87
CA PRO A 144 1.68 3.30 5.32
C PRO A 144 1.13 1.92 5.68
N THR A 145 1.16 1.61 6.99
CA THR A 145 0.60 0.36 7.51
C THR A 145 -0.93 0.31 7.38
N GLU A 146 -1.53 -0.81 7.69
CA GLU A 146 -2.98 -1.01 7.71
C GLU A 146 -3.68 -0.10 8.73
N TYR A 147 -2.96 0.30 9.78
CA TYR A 147 -3.39 1.29 10.79
C TYR A 147 -3.10 2.74 10.39
N GLY A 148 -2.62 2.97 9.17
CA GLY A 148 -2.30 4.31 8.67
C GLY A 148 -1.05 4.94 9.28
N THR A 149 -0.31 4.25 10.13
CA THR A 149 0.99 4.71 10.65
C THR A 149 2.05 4.63 9.55
N VAL A 150 3.07 5.46 9.63
CA VAL A 150 4.15 5.50 8.64
C VAL A 150 5.48 5.09 9.26
N TYR A 151 6.26 4.28 8.54
CA TYR A 151 7.66 4.08 8.92
C TYR A 151 8.42 5.37 8.66
N THR A 152 9.23 5.78 9.63
CA THR A 152 10.21 6.84 9.44
C THR A 152 11.37 6.34 8.58
N LYS A 153 12.13 7.28 8.00
CA LYS A 153 13.33 6.94 7.25
C LYS A 153 14.32 6.11 8.08
N ALA A 154 14.52 6.49 9.33
CA ALA A 154 15.40 5.75 10.25
C ALA A 154 14.90 4.33 10.52
N GLU A 155 13.59 4.11 10.71
CA GLU A 155 13.01 2.77 10.88
C GLU A 155 13.20 1.91 9.63
N LEU A 156 12.98 2.48 8.43
CA LEU A 156 13.16 1.76 7.18
C LEU A 156 14.64 1.44 6.91
N GLU A 157 15.55 2.35 7.22
CA GLU A 157 17.00 2.13 7.15
C GLU A 157 17.46 1.01 8.11
N ALA A 158 16.91 0.96 9.32
CA ALA A 158 17.21 -0.09 10.28
C ALA A 158 16.70 -1.46 9.81
N LEU A 159 15.49 -1.54 9.22
CA LEU A 159 14.97 -2.76 8.58
C LEU A 159 15.87 -3.18 7.43
N ARG A 160 16.23 -2.27 6.53
CA ARG A 160 17.15 -2.55 5.40
C ARG A 160 18.50 -3.09 5.87
N TYR A 161 19.07 -2.45 6.90
CA TYR A 161 20.35 -2.90 7.48
C TYR A 161 20.24 -4.34 8.01
N THR A 162 19.16 -4.64 8.75
CA THR A 162 18.91 -5.99 9.27
C THR A 162 18.73 -6.99 8.14
N CYS A 163 17.91 -6.67 7.13
CA CYS A 163 17.73 -7.54 5.97
C CYS A 163 19.06 -7.85 5.28
N ASN A 164 19.91 -6.85 5.08
CA ASN A 164 21.24 -7.02 4.49
C ASN A 164 22.16 -7.92 5.33
N ALA A 165 22.13 -7.77 6.66
CA ALA A 165 22.97 -8.56 7.56
C ALA A 165 22.64 -10.06 7.52
N TYR A 166 21.38 -10.41 7.20
CA TYR A 166 20.93 -11.79 7.08
C TYR A 166 20.74 -12.27 5.63
N GLY A 167 21.06 -11.46 4.63
CA GLY A 167 20.95 -11.81 3.22
C GLY A 167 19.51 -11.98 2.73
N ILE A 168 18.52 -11.40 3.41
CA ILE A 168 17.11 -11.44 3.04
C ILE A 168 16.67 -10.14 2.35
N ARG A 169 15.61 -10.20 1.54
CA ARG A 169 15.13 -9.08 0.75
C ARG A 169 14.08 -8.26 1.52
N LEU A 170 13.88 -7.00 1.11
CA LEU A 170 12.86 -6.10 1.67
C LEU A 170 11.89 -5.69 0.55
N PHE A 171 10.61 -6.02 0.72
CA PHE A 171 9.52 -5.62 -0.14
C PHE A 171 8.58 -4.66 0.58
N VAL A 172 8.29 -3.51 -0.06
CA VAL A 172 7.40 -2.47 0.48
C VAL A 172 6.10 -2.45 -0.30
N ASP A 173 5.02 -2.83 0.37
CA ASP A 173 3.65 -2.65 -0.10
C ASP A 173 3.29 -1.17 -0.03
N GLY A 174 3.09 -0.58 -1.19
CA GLY A 174 2.75 0.83 -1.34
C GLY A 174 1.32 1.07 -1.80
N ALA A 175 0.35 0.22 -1.41
CA ALA A 175 -1.07 0.39 -1.77
C ALA A 175 -1.60 1.80 -1.48
N ARG A 176 -1.04 2.44 -0.45
CA ARG A 176 -1.32 3.82 -0.03
C ARG A 176 -0.07 4.70 0.02
N LEU A 177 0.98 4.35 -0.73
CA LEU A 177 2.29 5.00 -0.64
C LEU A 177 2.20 6.53 -0.77
N GLY A 178 1.41 7.03 -1.72
CA GLY A 178 1.26 8.46 -1.92
C GLY A 178 0.71 9.19 -0.69
N TYR A 179 -0.21 8.58 0.06
CA TYR A 179 -0.72 9.16 1.30
C TYR A 179 0.36 9.22 2.39
N GLY A 180 1.14 8.16 2.52
CA GLY A 180 2.26 8.12 3.47
C GLY A 180 3.38 9.10 3.14
N LEU A 181 3.66 9.33 1.85
CA LEU A 181 4.66 10.30 1.42
C LEU A 181 4.20 11.76 1.53
N MET A 182 2.88 11.99 1.61
CA MET A 182 2.29 13.33 1.62
C MET A 182 1.73 13.74 2.98
N CYS A 183 1.81 12.91 4.01
CA CYS A 183 1.43 13.30 5.38
C CYS A 183 2.51 14.18 6.02
N ASP A 184 2.13 14.90 7.08
CA ASP A 184 3.03 15.86 7.74
C ASP A 184 4.18 15.15 8.49
N GLU A 185 4.00 13.90 8.87
CA GLU A 185 5.02 13.08 9.53
C GLU A 185 6.02 12.42 8.55
N ALA A 186 5.82 12.60 7.24
CA ALA A 186 6.69 12.00 6.24
C ALA A 186 8.08 12.66 6.26
N ASP A 187 9.11 11.85 6.53
CA ASP A 187 10.51 12.26 6.53
C ASP A 187 11.32 11.63 5.38
N MET A 188 10.62 10.99 4.43
CA MET A 188 11.21 10.36 3.24
C MET A 188 10.43 10.71 1.97
N ASP A 189 11.10 10.61 0.84
CA ASP A 189 10.52 10.72 -0.50
C ASP A 189 10.49 9.36 -1.23
N LEU A 190 9.92 9.34 -2.44
CA LEU A 190 9.87 8.13 -3.27
C LEU A 190 11.26 7.58 -3.62
N ALA A 191 12.28 8.44 -3.70
CA ALA A 191 13.65 8.04 -3.96
C ALA A 191 14.29 7.32 -2.74
N ASP A 192 13.92 7.72 -1.52
CA ASP A 192 14.34 7.02 -0.31
C ASP A 192 13.76 5.60 -0.27
N VAL A 193 12.47 5.43 -0.60
CA VAL A 193 11.85 4.11 -0.70
C VAL A 193 12.56 3.24 -1.74
N ALA A 194 12.84 3.80 -2.93
CA ALA A 194 13.55 3.09 -4.00
C ALA A 194 14.99 2.71 -3.61
N ARG A 195 15.66 3.52 -2.79
CA ARG A 195 17.02 3.24 -2.29
C ARG A 195 17.04 2.11 -1.26
N LEU A 196 15.98 2.00 -0.45
CA LEU A 196 15.93 1.13 0.71
C LEU A 196 15.25 -0.22 0.44
N ALA A 197 14.37 -0.32 -0.55
CA ALA A 197 13.66 -1.55 -0.89
C ALA A 197 14.36 -2.33 -2.02
N ASP A 198 14.24 -3.68 -2.00
CA ASP A 198 14.59 -4.53 -3.16
C ASP A 198 13.47 -4.52 -4.20
N ALA A 199 12.24 -4.41 -3.74
CA ALA A 199 11.05 -4.17 -4.54
C ALA A 199 10.06 -3.31 -3.75
N PHE A 200 9.30 -2.50 -4.46
CA PHE A 200 8.13 -1.82 -3.89
C PHE A 200 7.06 -1.65 -4.96
N TYR A 201 5.84 -1.34 -4.56
CA TYR A 201 4.88 -0.89 -5.55
C TYR A 201 4.22 0.43 -5.17
N ILE A 202 3.74 1.14 -6.18
CA ILE A 202 3.03 2.41 -6.07
C ILE A 202 1.56 2.12 -6.36
N GLY A 203 0.71 2.28 -5.34
CA GLY A 203 -0.72 2.05 -5.47
C GLY A 203 -1.39 3.12 -6.32
N GLY A 204 -2.04 2.71 -7.40
CA GLY A 204 -2.88 3.59 -8.23
C GLY A 204 -4.36 3.46 -7.89
N THR A 205 -4.83 2.26 -7.57
CA THR A 205 -6.25 1.95 -7.31
C THR A 205 -6.88 2.87 -6.27
N LYS A 206 -6.15 3.20 -5.20
CA LYS A 206 -6.63 4.10 -4.13
C LYS A 206 -6.30 5.56 -4.40
N ALA A 207 -5.43 5.85 -5.36
CA ALA A 207 -4.91 7.18 -5.67
C ALA A 207 -5.31 7.65 -7.09
N GLY A 208 -6.59 7.55 -7.42
CA GLY A 208 -7.17 8.15 -8.62
C GLY A 208 -7.11 7.32 -9.90
N ALA A 209 -6.56 6.10 -9.90
CA ALA A 209 -6.73 5.13 -10.98
C ALA A 209 -8.02 4.33 -10.81
N ILE A 210 -8.58 3.76 -11.88
CA ILE A 210 -9.69 2.80 -11.77
C ILE A 210 -9.21 1.45 -11.24
N CYS A 211 -7.99 1.09 -11.57
CA CYS A 211 -7.27 -0.08 -11.09
C CYS A 211 -5.79 0.08 -11.45
N GLY A 212 -4.93 -0.61 -10.73
CA GLY A 212 -3.53 -0.73 -11.11
C GLY A 212 -2.55 -0.36 -10.01
N GLU A 213 -1.45 -1.09 -10.04
CA GLU A 213 -0.29 -0.94 -9.16
C GLU A 213 0.96 -0.94 -10.04
N ALA A 214 1.91 -0.03 -9.75
CA ALA A 214 3.20 -0.01 -10.45
C ALA A 214 4.26 -0.66 -9.57
N VAL A 215 4.66 -1.87 -9.91
CA VAL A 215 5.76 -2.59 -9.24
C VAL A 215 7.09 -2.06 -9.73
N VAL A 216 7.99 -1.74 -8.82
CA VAL A 216 9.32 -1.21 -9.12
C VAL A 216 10.39 -2.09 -8.49
N PHE A 217 11.33 -2.55 -9.31
CA PHE A 217 12.58 -3.17 -8.90
C PHE A 217 13.69 -2.13 -9.12
N PRO A 218 14.06 -1.32 -8.11
CA PRO A 218 14.76 -0.05 -8.33
C PRO A 218 16.21 -0.19 -8.79
N GLN A 219 16.85 -1.34 -8.55
CA GLN A 219 18.24 -1.59 -8.96
C GLN A 219 18.34 -2.36 -10.29
N GLY A 220 17.24 -2.55 -11.04
CA GLY A 220 17.22 -3.45 -12.20
C GLY A 220 17.37 -4.91 -11.77
N ASN A 221 16.78 -5.24 -10.64
CA ASN A 221 16.93 -6.50 -9.92
C ASN A 221 15.65 -7.35 -9.97
N ALA A 222 14.79 -7.13 -10.97
CA ALA A 222 13.62 -7.98 -11.15
C ALA A 222 14.02 -9.46 -11.25
N PRO A 223 13.26 -10.36 -10.61
CA PRO A 223 13.50 -11.80 -10.73
C PRO A 223 13.52 -12.23 -12.20
N LYS A 224 14.43 -13.17 -12.52
CA LYS A 224 14.50 -13.72 -13.88
C LYS A 224 13.14 -14.25 -14.32
N HIS A 225 12.71 -13.86 -15.52
CA HIS A 225 11.40 -14.21 -16.07
C HIS A 225 10.18 -13.67 -15.29
N PHE A 226 10.32 -12.55 -14.57
CA PHE A 226 9.21 -11.94 -13.83
C PHE A 226 7.93 -11.80 -14.68
N LEU A 227 8.04 -11.32 -15.92
CA LEU A 227 6.88 -11.17 -16.81
C LEU A 227 6.21 -12.50 -17.16
N THR A 228 6.97 -13.61 -17.19
CA THR A 228 6.42 -14.96 -17.39
C THR A 228 5.55 -15.37 -16.19
N SER A 229 6.01 -15.09 -14.98
CA SER A 229 5.24 -15.32 -13.76
C SER A 229 4.01 -14.42 -13.68
N VAL A 230 4.13 -13.15 -14.07
CA VAL A 230 2.97 -12.25 -14.22
C VAL A 230 1.92 -12.86 -15.15
N LYS A 231 2.35 -13.45 -16.28
CA LYS A 231 1.44 -14.12 -17.21
C LYS A 231 0.81 -15.37 -16.61
N GLN A 232 1.59 -16.17 -15.90
CA GLN A 232 1.15 -17.41 -15.25
C GLN A 232 0.06 -17.14 -14.19
N HIS A 233 0.23 -16.09 -13.39
CA HIS A 233 -0.74 -15.63 -12.40
C HIS A 233 -1.92 -14.82 -12.99
N GLY A 234 -2.04 -14.74 -14.33
CA GLY A 234 -3.12 -14.00 -14.99
C GLY A 234 -3.02 -12.47 -14.90
N GLY A 235 -1.87 -11.94 -14.43
CA GLY A 235 -1.66 -10.50 -14.22
C GLY A 235 -1.29 -9.73 -15.48
N LEU A 236 -0.96 -10.39 -16.58
CA LEU A 236 -0.54 -9.74 -17.82
C LEU A 236 -1.72 -9.43 -18.73
N LEU A 237 -2.21 -8.20 -18.67
CA LEU A 237 -3.37 -7.76 -19.46
C LEU A 237 -3.02 -7.60 -20.95
N ALA A 238 -3.87 -8.16 -21.83
CA ALA A 238 -3.72 -7.97 -23.27
C ALA A 238 -3.75 -6.49 -23.66
N LYS A 239 -4.63 -5.69 -23.02
CA LYS A 239 -4.68 -4.23 -23.16
C LYS A 239 -3.93 -3.54 -22.02
N GLY A 240 -2.65 -3.88 -21.80
CA GLY A 240 -1.81 -3.34 -20.73
C GLY A 240 -1.72 -1.82 -20.71
N ARG A 241 -1.90 -1.18 -21.88
CA ARG A 241 -1.99 0.29 -21.98
C ARG A 241 -3.01 0.92 -21.03
N LEU A 242 -4.05 0.17 -20.63
CA LEU A 242 -5.01 0.64 -19.63
C LEU A 242 -4.30 1.12 -18.36
N LEU A 243 -3.31 0.38 -17.90
CA LEU A 243 -2.51 0.74 -16.72
C LEU A 243 -1.50 1.85 -17.06
N GLY A 244 -0.79 1.71 -18.18
CA GLY A 244 0.20 2.69 -18.64
C GLY A 244 -0.34 4.11 -18.79
N VAL A 245 -1.50 4.28 -19.43
CA VAL A 245 -2.14 5.59 -19.61
C VAL A 245 -2.50 6.21 -18.27
N GLN A 246 -3.01 5.42 -17.31
CA GLN A 246 -3.38 5.90 -15.98
C GLN A 246 -2.15 6.39 -15.20
N PHE A 247 -1.10 5.57 -15.13
CA PHE A 247 0.13 5.95 -14.44
C PHE A 247 0.88 7.09 -15.13
N SER A 248 0.87 7.15 -16.48
CA SER A 248 1.42 8.30 -17.19
C SER A 248 0.69 9.60 -16.82
N ALA A 249 -0.63 9.58 -16.74
CA ALA A 249 -1.42 10.74 -16.31
C ALA A 249 -1.16 11.11 -14.84
N LEU A 250 -1.14 10.13 -13.95
CA LEU A 250 -0.88 10.34 -12.51
C LEU A 250 0.51 10.93 -12.24
N PHE A 251 1.52 10.53 -13.00
CA PHE A 251 2.90 11.05 -12.84
C PHE A 251 3.22 12.24 -13.76
N THR A 252 2.20 12.84 -14.40
CA THR A 252 2.32 14.13 -15.08
C THR A 252 2.01 15.24 -14.07
N ASP A 253 2.84 16.29 -14.06
CA ASP A 253 2.66 17.50 -13.22
C ASP A 253 2.45 17.19 -11.73
N ASN A 254 3.02 16.11 -11.24
CA ASN A 254 2.90 15.64 -9.84
C ASN A 254 1.46 15.36 -9.38
N LEU A 255 0.54 15.06 -10.28
CA LEU A 255 -0.87 14.83 -9.95
C LEU A 255 -1.03 13.77 -8.85
N TYR A 256 -0.29 12.66 -8.92
CA TYR A 256 -0.33 11.59 -7.92
C TYR A 256 -0.14 12.12 -6.49
N PHE A 257 0.89 12.93 -6.30
CA PHE A 257 1.21 13.49 -4.97
C PHE A 257 0.20 14.56 -4.54
N GLN A 258 -0.29 15.38 -5.47
CA GLN A 258 -1.29 16.42 -5.18
C GLN A 258 -2.61 15.83 -4.67
N ILE A 259 -3.13 14.81 -5.34
CA ILE A 259 -4.40 14.18 -4.95
C ILE A 259 -4.27 13.35 -3.65
N CYS A 260 -3.08 12.79 -3.39
CA CYS A 260 -2.80 12.13 -2.12
C CYS A 260 -2.70 13.12 -0.96
N ARG A 261 -2.03 14.26 -1.16
CA ARG A 261 -1.99 15.35 -0.17
C ARG A 261 -3.40 15.86 0.16
N HIS A 262 -4.22 16.12 -0.85
CA HIS A 262 -5.61 16.53 -0.64
C HIS A 262 -6.37 15.55 0.27
N ALA A 263 -6.28 14.26 0.04
CA ALA A 263 -6.96 13.27 0.87
C ALA A 263 -6.46 13.29 2.33
N VAL A 264 -5.15 13.44 2.54
CA VAL A 264 -4.57 13.58 3.89
C VAL A 264 -5.06 14.84 4.59
N GLU A 265 -5.10 15.97 3.89
CA GLU A 265 -5.62 17.25 4.43
C GLU A 265 -7.10 17.15 4.84
N MET A 266 -7.92 16.41 4.07
CA MET A 266 -9.32 16.15 4.43
C MET A 266 -9.42 15.26 5.69
N ALA A 267 -8.56 14.25 5.81
CA ALA A 267 -8.52 13.40 7.00
C ALA A 267 -8.06 14.17 8.25
N ALA A 268 -7.05 15.02 8.12
CA ALA A 268 -6.54 15.83 9.22
C ALA A 268 -7.63 16.72 9.83
N GLN A 269 -8.46 17.37 9.00
CA GLN A 269 -9.58 18.20 9.47
C GLN A 269 -10.64 17.38 10.23
N ILE A 270 -10.92 16.14 9.81
CA ILE A 270 -11.86 15.24 10.51
C ILE A 270 -11.25 14.79 11.83
N LYS A 271 -9.97 14.44 11.83
CA LYS A 271 -9.23 14.00 13.03
C LYS A 271 -9.20 15.09 14.10
N GLU A 272 -8.89 16.32 13.71
CA GLU A 272 -8.90 17.49 14.60
C GLU A 272 -10.29 17.69 15.24
N ASP A 273 -11.36 17.69 14.45
CA ASP A 273 -12.73 17.84 14.94
C ASP A 273 -13.16 16.75 15.92
N LEU A 274 -12.75 15.48 15.65
CA LEU A 274 -12.99 14.37 16.56
C LEU A 274 -12.29 14.57 17.92
N LEU A 275 -11.04 15.01 17.89
CA LEU A 275 -10.27 15.29 19.10
C LEU A 275 -10.87 16.46 19.90
N ASP A 276 -11.25 17.55 19.24
CA ASP A 276 -11.89 18.72 19.87
C ASP A 276 -13.22 18.36 20.55
N LYS A 277 -13.93 17.38 20.01
CA LYS A 277 -15.17 16.85 20.58
C LYS A 277 -14.95 15.77 21.65
N GLY A 278 -13.71 15.45 21.96
CA GLY A 278 -13.32 14.53 23.01
C GLY A 278 -13.39 13.05 22.62
N TYR A 279 -13.49 12.72 21.32
CA TYR A 279 -13.39 11.35 20.86
C TYR A 279 -11.98 10.80 21.03
N ARG A 280 -11.87 9.53 21.38
CA ARG A 280 -10.60 8.83 21.50
C ARG A 280 -10.18 8.22 20.18
N LEU A 281 -9.00 8.57 19.70
CA LEU A 281 -8.38 7.83 18.60
C LEU A 281 -7.85 6.48 19.11
N TYR A 282 -7.99 5.44 18.30
CA TYR A 282 -7.43 4.13 18.58
C TYR A 282 -5.93 4.10 18.27
N VAL A 283 -5.56 4.69 17.15
CA VAL A 283 -4.19 4.96 16.73
C VAL A 283 -4.11 6.36 16.13
N ASP A 284 -3.02 7.06 16.36
CA ASP A 284 -2.79 8.38 15.78
C ASP A 284 -2.20 8.24 14.36
N SER A 285 -3.08 8.01 13.39
CA SER A 285 -2.70 7.92 12.00
C SER A 285 -2.50 9.31 11.39
N PRO A 286 -1.36 9.60 10.74
CA PRO A 286 -1.14 10.85 10.03
C PRO A 286 -1.68 10.84 8.60
N THR A 287 -2.24 9.72 8.12
CA THR A 287 -2.61 9.53 6.72
C THR A 287 -4.11 9.76 6.46
N ASN A 288 -4.61 9.25 5.35
CA ASN A 288 -6.00 9.37 4.95
C ASN A 288 -6.97 8.45 5.71
N GLN A 289 -6.51 7.68 6.69
CA GLN A 289 -7.30 6.76 7.48
C GLN A 289 -7.37 7.22 8.94
N ILE A 290 -8.56 7.28 9.52
CA ILE A 290 -8.81 7.71 10.89
C ILE A 290 -9.46 6.55 11.63
N PHE A 291 -8.86 6.13 12.75
CA PHE A 291 -9.35 5.05 13.60
C PHE A 291 -9.85 5.63 14.92
N VAL A 292 -11.14 5.57 15.13
CA VAL A 292 -11.79 6.20 16.29
C VAL A 292 -12.57 5.18 17.10
N VAL A 293 -12.45 5.27 18.43
CA VAL A 293 -13.22 4.44 19.37
C VAL A 293 -14.61 5.02 19.49
N TRP A 294 -15.63 4.26 19.09
CA TRP A 294 -17.03 4.70 19.05
C TRP A 294 -17.91 3.88 19.98
N PRO A 295 -18.83 4.52 20.75
CA PRO A 295 -19.76 3.77 21.60
C PRO A 295 -20.73 2.92 20.76
N ASP A 296 -20.88 1.64 21.10
CA ASP A 296 -21.80 0.73 20.38
C ASP A 296 -23.23 1.22 20.34
N SER A 297 -23.67 1.90 21.41
CA SER A 297 -25.02 2.47 21.51
C SER A 297 -25.30 3.56 20.47
N ALA A 298 -24.28 4.24 19.95
CA ALA A 298 -24.40 5.32 18.98
C ALA A 298 -24.08 4.87 17.53
N LEU A 299 -23.55 3.66 17.30
CA LEU A 299 -23.21 3.18 15.97
C LEU A 299 -24.40 3.11 15.02
N GLY A 300 -25.57 2.70 15.53
CA GLY A 300 -26.79 2.59 14.72
C GLY A 300 -27.32 3.94 14.24
N GLU A 301 -27.13 5.00 15.01
CA GLU A 301 -27.49 6.36 14.62
C GLU A 301 -26.49 6.92 13.60
N LEU A 302 -25.20 6.77 13.86
CA LEU A 302 -24.14 7.14 12.92
C LEU A 302 -24.33 6.47 11.56
N ALA A 303 -24.59 5.17 11.52
CA ALA A 303 -24.77 4.39 10.29
C ALA A 303 -25.95 4.84 9.41
N ARG A 304 -26.90 5.63 9.94
CA ARG A 304 -28.00 6.19 9.13
C ARG A 304 -27.54 7.34 8.24
N VAL A 305 -26.46 8.01 8.59
CA VAL A 305 -26.00 9.25 7.94
C VAL A 305 -24.58 9.17 7.42
N VAL A 306 -23.73 8.32 8.02
CA VAL A 306 -22.31 8.13 7.65
C VAL A 306 -22.05 6.65 7.40
N SER A 307 -21.44 6.35 6.27
CA SER A 307 -20.89 5.02 5.97
C SER A 307 -19.43 4.97 6.44
N TYR A 308 -19.11 3.98 7.26
CA TYR A 308 -17.78 3.75 7.83
C TYR A 308 -17.41 2.26 7.76
N SER A 309 -16.14 1.91 7.99
CA SER A 309 -15.74 0.51 8.17
C SER A 309 -15.72 0.14 9.64
N TYR A 310 -16.28 -1.02 9.98
CA TYR A 310 -15.96 -1.71 11.22
C TYR A 310 -14.48 -2.10 11.17
N TRP A 311 -13.76 -1.89 12.27
CA TRP A 311 -12.36 -2.29 12.34
C TRP A 311 -12.18 -3.47 13.31
N GLU A 312 -12.35 -3.21 14.60
CA GLU A 312 -12.28 -4.26 15.63
C GLU A 312 -13.06 -3.86 16.87
N LYS A 313 -13.27 -4.80 17.78
CA LYS A 313 -13.87 -4.53 19.06
C LYS A 313 -12.83 -3.94 20.01
N TYR A 314 -13.11 -2.74 20.55
CA TYR A 314 -12.20 -2.08 21.51
C TYR A 314 -12.38 -2.64 22.91
N ASP A 315 -13.63 -2.73 23.36
CA ASP A 315 -14.04 -3.32 24.63
C ASP A 315 -15.51 -3.80 24.57
N LYS A 316 -16.13 -4.09 25.74
CA LYS A 316 -17.51 -4.60 25.82
C LYS A 316 -18.58 -3.60 25.33
N LYS A 317 -18.26 -2.30 25.25
CA LYS A 317 -19.21 -1.22 24.96
C LYS A 317 -18.79 -0.34 23.78
N ASN A 318 -17.58 -0.51 23.29
CA ASN A 318 -17.00 0.34 22.28
C ASN A 318 -16.40 -0.49 21.12
N THR A 319 -16.50 0.04 19.93
CA THR A 319 -15.96 -0.51 18.69
C THR A 319 -15.01 0.51 18.06
N VAL A 320 -13.91 0.05 17.51
CA VAL A 320 -13.08 0.87 16.62
C VAL A 320 -13.75 0.89 15.26
N ILE A 321 -14.03 2.09 14.76
CA ILE A 321 -14.43 2.30 13.37
C ILE A 321 -13.35 3.04 12.62
N ARG A 322 -13.27 2.78 11.31
CA ARG A 322 -12.38 3.52 10.42
C ARG A 322 -13.18 4.44 9.51
N LEU A 323 -12.78 5.69 9.46
CA LEU A 323 -13.15 6.65 8.43
C LEU A 323 -11.96 6.80 7.47
N ALA A 324 -12.22 6.82 6.16
CA ALA A 324 -11.20 6.98 5.14
C ALA A 324 -11.60 8.10 4.18
N THR A 325 -10.66 9.00 3.89
CA THR A 325 -10.79 10.00 2.84
C THR A 325 -10.08 9.53 1.57
N SER A 326 -10.45 10.10 0.44
CA SER A 326 -9.87 9.79 -0.87
C SER A 326 -9.57 11.07 -1.65
N TRP A 327 -8.97 10.92 -2.82
CA TRP A 327 -8.76 12.00 -3.78
C TRP A 327 -10.07 12.73 -4.16
N ALA A 328 -11.24 12.09 -3.99
CA ALA A 328 -12.56 12.63 -4.33
C ALA A 328 -13.29 13.23 -3.13
N THR A 329 -12.77 13.08 -1.92
CA THR A 329 -13.38 13.67 -0.71
C THR A 329 -13.36 15.19 -0.80
N ASN A 330 -14.53 15.81 -0.83
CA ASN A 330 -14.64 17.27 -0.96
C ASN A 330 -14.91 17.94 0.39
N GLN A 331 -14.56 19.23 0.49
CA GLN A 331 -14.70 20.02 1.71
C GLN A 331 -16.14 20.00 2.26
N LYS A 332 -17.15 20.04 1.38
CA LYS A 332 -18.55 20.00 1.79
C LYS A 332 -18.91 18.71 2.57
N ALA A 333 -18.38 17.56 2.14
CA ALA A 333 -18.59 16.29 2.84
C ALA A 333 -17.91 16.31 4.22
N VAL A 334 -16.69 16.85 4.32
CA VAL A 334 -15.98 17.04 5.60
C VAL A 334 -16.77 17.97 6.52
N ASP A 335 -17.21 19.14 6.03
CA ASP A 335 -17.99 20.11 6.81
C ASP A 335 -19.33 19.52 7.29
N GLN A 336 -19.96 18.66 6.48
CA GLN A 336 -21.17 17.97 6.86
C GLN A 336 -20.90 16.90 7.93
N LEU A 337 -19.82 16.14 7.80
CA LEU A 337 -19.42 15.16 8.80
C LEU A 337 -19.15 15.84 10.15
N LYS A 338 -18.37 16.91 10.16
CA LYS A 338 -18.06 17.70 11.38
C LYS A 338 -19.31 18.20 12.12
N LYS A 339 -20.43 18.42 11.42
CA LYS A 339 -21.71 18.80 12.04
C LYS A 339 -22.50 17.63 12.63
N ILE A 340 -22.19 16.41 12.19
CA ILE A 340 -22.83 15.18 12.63
C ILE A 340 -22.11 14.59 13.84
N LEU A 341 -20.77 14.65 13.83
CA LEU A 341 -19.92 14.23 14.92
C LEU A 341 -20.11 15.14 16.14
#